data_2d325e1d9f630bf6c43b26a1b947f477
#
_entry.id   2d325e1d9f630bf6c43b26a1b947f477
#
_cell.length_a   1.000
_cell.length_b   1.000
_cell.length_c   1.000
_cell.angle_alpha   90.00
_cell.angle_beta   90.00
_cell.angle_gamma   90.00
#
_symmetry.space_group_name_H-M   'P 1'
#
loop_
_entity.id
_entity.type
_entity.pdbx_description
1 polymer ?
#
loop_
_entity_poly.entity_id
_entity_poly.type
_entity_poly.pdbx_seq_one_letter_code
_entity_poly.pdbx_strand_id
1 'polypeptide(L)'
;MDAYAAALCREAAARAAEHSEAVVAAGESIDTLYIGGGTPSVLPLSVLRSIVERLRALGLCSPAPLEFTLEVNPDDILHRGEDYLRGLRELGVNRISMGVQSFDDARLRLMNRRHGADDAVRAFRMLREAGFGNISIDLIYGTGEICGEPSRPGQWEASLDRALELRPEHISAYQLSLEPDSILEKLYADGRFRPADDEVCVREWELLCRRLDEAGYMHYEISNFALPGYEAVHNSAYWRHNPYLGLGPAAHSLSLGRDGVWKRSWNPADLQAYIDNWGPDACPKAAECELLSEEQLRMESIMLGLRTSRGVEAALLGREALERGLADGNLICEGGRVRIAPSRLFVSDSIIASLV
;
A
#
# COMPACT_ATOMS: atom_id res chain seq x y z
N MET A 1 -0.83 11.77 21.67
CA MET A 1 0.23 10.98 21.05
C MET A 1 0.82 9.96 22.02
N ASP A 2 1.21 10.35 23.22
CA ASP A 2 1.86 9.43 24.19
C ASP A 2 0.97 8.24 24.58
N ALA A 3 -0.33 8.48 24.80
CA ALA A 3 -1.30 7.42 25.10
C ALA A 3 -1.43 6.40 23.94
N TYR A 4 -1.41 6.89 22.70
CA TYR A 4 -1.43 6.05 21.51
C TYR A 4 -0.16 5.20 21.38
N ALA A 5 1.01 5.82 21.50
CA ALA A 5 2.28 5.09 21.43
C ALA A 5 2.40 4.04 22.55
N ALA A 6 1.95 4.38 23.76
CA ALA A 6 1.93 3.45 24.87
C ALA A 6 0.94 2.28 24.66
N ALA A 7 -0.24 2.53 24.09
CA ALA A 7 -1.20 1.49 23.72
C ALA A 7 -0.61 0.55 22.67
N LEU A 8 0.00 1.09 21.61
CA LEU A 8 0.65 0.32 20.54
C LEU A 8 1.79 -0.56 21.08
N CYS A 9 2.62 -0.02 21.97
CA CYS A 9 3.70 -0.77 22.61
C CYS A 9 3.18 -1.91 23.51
N ARG A 10 2.02 -1.73 24.17
CA ARG A 10 1.38 -2.80 24.97
C ARG A 10 0.77 -3.87 24.07
N GLU A 11 0.09 -3.49 22.99
CA GLU A 11 -0.40 -4.42 21.98
C GLU A 11 0.74 -5.27 21.43
N ALA A 12 1.82 -4.62 20.98
CA ALA A 12 3.00 -5.31 20.46
C ALA A 12 3.54 -6.35 21.44
N ALA A 13 3.65 -5.98 22.73
CA ALA A 13 4.13 -6.90 23.77
C ALA A 13 3.19 -8.11 23.99
N ALA A 14 1.87 -7.88 23.94
CA ALA A 14 0.89 -8.94 24.14
C ALA A 14 0.85 -9.92 22.95
N ARG A 15 1.12 -9.44 21.74
CA ARG A 15 0.98 -10.23 20.49
C ARG A 15 2.30 -10.80 19.96
N ALA A 16 3.46 -10.42 20.54
CA ALA A 16 4.76 -10.82 20.04
C ALA A 16 4.95 -12.34 19.95
N ALA A 17 4.51 -13.09 20.96
CA ALA A 17 4.64 -14.55 20.98
C ALA A 17 3.78 -15.20 19.86
N GLU A 18 2.54 -14.77 19.69
CA GLU A 18 1.63 -15.25 18.63
C GLU A 18 2.25 -15.03 17.25
N HIS A 19 2.78 -13.84 17.00
CA HIS A 19 3.40 -13.53 15.72
C HIS A 19 4.66 -14.38 15.46
N SER A 20 5.52 -14.52 16.46
CA SER A 20 6.73 -15.37 16.33
C SER A 20 6.37 -16.82 16.02
N GLU A 21 5.33 -17.35 16.64
CA GLU A 21 4.82 -18.70 16.36
C GLU A 21 4.28 -18.83 14.92
N ALA A 22 3.53 -17.83 14.46
CA ALA A 22 2.97 -17.79 13.11
C ALA A 22 4.06 -17.78 12.03
N VAL A 23 5.10 -16.98 12.22
CA VAL A 23 6.26 -16.92 11.30
C VAL A 23 6.97 -18.28 11.22
N VAL A 24 7.21 -18.93 12.37
CA VAL A 24 7.83 -20.26 12.43
C VAL A 24 6.96 -21.30 11.75
N ALA A 25 5.65 -21.27 11.99
CA ALA A 25 4.69 -22.21 11.38
C ALA A 25 4.62 -22.08 9.86
N ALA A 26 4.71 -20.86 9.34
CA ALA A 26 4.71 -20.59 7.90
C ALA A 26 6.02 -20.98 7.20
N GLY A 27 7.11 -21.16 7.95
CA GLY A 27 8.44 -21.50 7.40
C GLY A 27 9.10 -20.39 6.58
N GLU A 28 8.48 -19.23 6.46
CA GLU A 28 9.02 -18.06 5.78
C GLU A 28 8.99 -16.85 6.72
N SER A 29 10.12 -16.15 6.79
CA SER A 29 10.23 -14.88 7.51
C SER A 29 10.66 -13.79 6.55
N ILE A 30 9.86 -12.75 6.45
CA ILE A 30 10.21 -11.52 5.73
C ILE A 30 10.36 -10.43 6.79
N ASP A 31 11.61 -10.00 6.98
CA ASP A 31 11.94 -8.97 7.96
C ASP A 31 11.66 -7.59 7.37
N THR A 32 10.43 -7.13 7.52
CA THR A 32 10.00 -5.81 7.08
C THR A 32 9.23 -5.08 8.17
N LEU A 33 9.37 -3.76 8.19
CA LEU A 33 8.60 -2.85 9.03
C LEU A 33 7.96 -1.79 8.14
N TYR A 34 6.64 -1.65 8.23
CA TYR A 34 5.89 -0.63 7.50
C TYR A 34 5.13 0.25 8.48
N ILE A 35 5.40 1.55 8.47
CA ILE A 35 4.66 2.54 9.25
C ILE A 35 3.85 3.38 8.28
N GLY A 36 2.53 3.14 8.27
CA GLY A 36 1.58 3.75 7.34
C GLY A 36 0.21 3.93 7.98
N GLY A 37 -0.81 4.15 7.14
CA GLY A 37 -2.18 4.37 7.54
C GLY A 37 -2.55 5.85 7.49
N GLY A 38 -2.73 6.59 8.53
CA GLY A 38 -3.10 7.99 8.48
C GLY A 38 -1.99 8.88 7.88
N THR A 39 -1.20 9.54 8.71
CA THR A 39 -0.05 10.32 8.24
C THR A 39 1.10 10.16 9.25
N PRO A 40 1.90 9.11 9.14
CA PRO A 40 2.97 8.82 10.11
C PRO A 40 4.01 9.95 10.24
N SER A 41 4.24 10.72 9.18
CA SER A 41 5.17 11.85 9.17
C SER A 41 4.77 13.00 10.13
N VAL A 42 3.54 13.02 10.64
CA VAL A 42 3.14 13.97 11.69
C VAL A 42 3.65 13.58 13.09
N LEU A 43 4.09 12.34 13.28
CA LEU A 43 4.62 11.88 14.55
C LEU A 43 6.00 12.51 14.84
N PRO A 44 6.25 12.97 16.08
CA PRO A 44 7.61 13.35 16.49
C PRO A 44 8.58 12.19 16.36
N LEU A 45 9.81 12.47 15.97
CA LEU A 45 10.86 11.44 15.84
C LEU A 45 11.08 10.65 17.14
N SER A 46 10.92 11.29 18.30
CA SER A 46 11.03 10.64 19.62
C SER A 46 9.95 9.56 19.82
N VAL A 47 8.72 9.80 19.32
CA VAL A 47 7.62 8.84 19.40
C VAL A 47 7.88 7.66 18.45
N LEU A 48 8.27 7.93 17.20
CA LEU A 48 8.67 6.88 16.25
C LEU A 48 9.81 6.02 16.82
N ARG A 49 10.84 6.66 17.40
CA ARG A 49 11.97 5.97 18.02
C ARG A 49 11.52 5.06 19.16
N SER A 50 10.68 5.53 20.08
CA SER A 50 10.20 4.72 21.20
C SER A 50 9.41 3.49 20.75
N ILE A 51 8.59 3.64 19.70
CA ILE A 51 7.83 2.52 19.10
C ILE A 51 8.80 1.50 18.49
N VAL A 52 9.71 1.95 17.61
CA VAL A 52 10.64 1.06 16.89
C VAL A 52 11.59 0.33 17.86
N GLU A 53 12.12 1.04 18.88
CA GLU A 53 12.96 0.43 19.92
C GLU A 53 12.19 -0.64 20.70
N ARG A 54 10.90 -0.40 20.99
CA ARG A 54 10.06 -1.40 21.65
C ARG A 54 9.83 -2.62 20.76
N LEU A 55 9.54 -2.45 19.47
CA LEU A 55 9.38 -3.56 18.52
C LEU A 55 10.67 -4.40 18.42
N ARG A 56 11.83 -3.74 18.35
CA ARG A 56 13.14 -4.41 18.35
C ARG A 56 13.39 -5.19 19.64
N ALA A 57 13.08 -4.59 20.79
CA ALA A 57 13.24 -5.26 22.10
C ALA A 57 12.33 -6.49 22.25
N LEU A 58 11.21 -6.54 21.54
CA LEU A 58 10.29 -7.67 21.51
C LEU A 58 10.64 -8.71 20.42
N GLY A 59 11.68 -8.46 19.62
CA GLY A 59 12.04 -9.35 18.49
C GLY A 59 11.08 -9.29 17.29
N LEU A 60 10.21 -8.27 17.22
CA LEU A 60 9.24 -8.10 16.13
C LEU A 60 9.84 -7.39 14.91
N CYS A 61 11.02 -6.84 15.02
CA CYS A 61 11.75 -6.19 13.96
C CYS A 61 13.25 -6.29 14.25
N SER A 62 14.05 -6.62 13.24
CA SER A 62 15.50 -6.63 13.39
C SER A 62 16.09 -5.20 13.50
N PRO A 63 17.34 -5.06 13.98
CA PRO A 63 18.01 -3.76 13.97
C PRO A 63 18.17 -3.14 12.57
N ALA A 64 18.28 -3.99 11.53
CA ALA A 64 18.43 -3.59 10.13
C ALA A 64 17.50 -4.44 9.25
N PRO A 65 16.20 -4.13 9.23
CA PRO A 65 15.23 -4.87 8.42
C PRO A 65 15.53 -4.71 6.93
N LEU A 66 15.16 -5.72 6.15
CA LEU A 66 15.30 -5.72 4.70
C LEU A 66 14.58 -4.51 4.09
N GLU A 67 13.38 -4.22 4.58
CA GLU A 67 12.63 -3.03 4.20
C GLU A 67 11.99 -2.38 5.44
N PHE A 68 12.32 -1.12 5.67
CA PHE A 68 11.66 -0.27 6.65
C PHE A 68 11.05 0.94 5.92
N THR A 69 9.76 0.83 5.63
CA THR A 69 9.01 1.87 4.92
C THR A 69 8.33 2.83 5.89
N LEU A 70 8.40 4.12 5.60
CA LEU A 70 7.60 5.17 6.23
C LEU A 70 6.80 5.92 5.17
N GLU A 71 5.47 6.04 5.38
CA GLU A 71 4.63 6.93 4.59
C GLU A 71 4.82 8.38 5.00
N VAL A 72 4.90 9.27 4.01
CA VAL A 72 5.08 10.71 4.23
C VAL A 72 4.24 11.54 3.26
N ASN A 73 3.90 12.75 3.68
CA ASN A 73 3.36 13.76 2.77
C ASN A 73 4.42 14.82 2.44
N PRO A 74 4.42 15.40 1.24
CA PRO A 74 5.38 16.42 0.83
C PRO A 74 5.46 17.61 1.79
N ASP A 75 4.32 18.14 2.24
CA ASP A 75 4.25 19.27 3.17
C ASP A 75 4.85 18.96 4.54
N ASP A 76 4.70 17.73 5.04
CA ASP A 76 5.33 17.32 6.30
C ASP A 76 6.86 17.29 6.17
N ILE A 77 7.39 16.78 5.06
CA ILE A 77 8.84 16.75 4.79
C ILE A 77 9.41 18.17 4.77
N LEU A 78 8.77 19.08 4.06
CA LEU A 78 9.20 20.48 3.98
C LEU A 78 9.14 21.17 5.34
N HIS A 79 8.13 20.86 6.15
CA HIS A 79 7.96 21.46 7.48
C HIS A 79 8.93 20.90 8.52
N ARG A 80 9.21 19.59 8.48
CA ARG A 80 10.08 18.88 9.44
C ARG A 80 11.57 19.15 9.21
N GLY A 81 11.98 19.34 7.96
CA GLY A 81 13.34 19.69 7.59
C GLY A 81 14.36 18.55 7.72
N GLU A 82 15.63 18.90 7.49
CA GLU A 82 16.74 17.95 7.35
C GLU A 82 17.03 17.14 8.62
N ASP A 83 16.91 17.74 9.81
CA ASP A 83 17.18 17.03 11.07
C ASP A 83 16.22 15.85 11.29
N TYR A 84 14.96 16.01 10.91
CA TYR A 84 13.98 14.93 10.94
C TYR A 84 14.35 13.82 9.96
N LEU A 85 14.73 14.17 8.73
CA LEU A 85 15.12 13.19 7.71
C LEU A 85 16.38 12.42 8.12
N ARG A 86 17.37 13.09 8.69
CA ARG A 86 18.55 12.44 9.28
C ARG A 86 18.16 11.46 10.40
N GLY A 87 17.27 11.88 11.29
CA GLY A 87 16.77 11.05 12.36
C GLY A 87 15.99 9.82 11.89
N LEU A 88 15.24 9.91 10.79
CA LEU A 88 14.60 8.75 10.15
C LEU A 88 15.64 7.75 9.61
N ARG A 89 16.71 8.26 8.98
CA ARG A 89 17.82 7.41 8.51
C ARG A 89 18.52 6.70 9.67
N GLU A 90 18.82 7.43 10.76
CA GLU A 90 19.41 6.85 11.99
C GLU A 90 18.50 5.81 12.64
N LEU A 91 17.18 5.99 12.53
CA LEU A 91 16.19 5.03 13.01
C LEU A 91 16.17 3.74 12.17
N GLY A 92 16.73 3.77 10.96
CA GLY A 92 16.82 2.65 10.04
C GLY A 92 15.79 2.65 8.92
N VAL A 93 15.01 3.74 8.76
CA VAL A 93 14.11 3.88 7.60
C VAL A 93 14.96 3.86 6.32
N ASN A 94 14.69 2.89 5.45
CA ASN A 94 15.43 2.69 4.19
C ASN A 94 14.57 2.83 2.95
N ARG A 95 13.23 2.92 3.11
CA ARG A 95 12.28 3.19 2.04
C ARG A 95 11.29 4.28 2.48
N ILE A 96 10.97 5.20 1.56
CA ILE A 96 9.94 6.23 1.73
C ILE A 96 8.82 5.98 0.74
N SER A 97 7.55 6.08 1.19
CA SER A 97 6.38 6.18 0.31
C SER A 97 5.80 7.58 0.44
N MET A 98 5.87 8.37 -0.62
CA MET A 98 5.47 9.78 -0.60
C MET A 98 4.17 10.00 -1.36
N GLY A 99 3.13 10.43 -0.66
CA GLY A 99 1.81 10.73 -1.22
C GLY A 99 1.78 12.01 -2.05
N VAL A 100 2.30 11.97 -3.27
CA VAL A 100 2.31 13.10 -4.23
C VAL A 100 0.93 13.34 -4.81
N GLN A 101 0.26 12.29 -5.23
CA GLN A 101 -1.08 12.20 -5.84
C GLN A 101 -1.17 12.81 -7.24
N SER A 102 -0.62 13.99 -7.47
CA SER A 102 -0.61 14.68 -8.76
C SER A 102 0.49 15.74 -8.81
N PHE A 103 0.92 16.11 -10.01
CA PHE A 103 1.73 17.31 -10.25
C PHE A 103 0.92 18.46 -10.90
N ASP A 104 -0.40 18.43 -10.71
CA ASP A 104 -1.32 19.52 -11.09
C ASP A 104 -1.99 20.11 -9.85
N ASP A 105 -1.77 21.40 -9.61
CA ASP A 105 -2.27 22.09 -8.42
C ASP A 105 -3.80 22.11 -8.33
N ALA A 106 -4.51 22.10 -9.47
CA ALA A 106 -5.97 22.06 -9.46
C ALA A 106 -6.46 20.70 -8.95
N ARG A 107 -5.81 19.60 -9.39
CA ARG A 107 -6.10 18.25 -8.93
C ARG A 107 -5.73 18.06 -7.45
N LEU A 108 -4.60 18.60 -7.02
CA LEU A 108 -4.20 18.57 -5.60
C LEU A 108 -5.24 19.27 -4.72
N ARG A 109 -5.72 20.46 -5.13
CA ARG A 109 -6.80 21.16 -4.41
C ARG A 109 -8.11 20.39 -4.40
N LEU A 110 -8.48 19.72 -5.51
CA LEU A 110 -9.66 18.86 -5.58
C LEU A 110 -9.58 17.72 -4.54
N MET A 111 -8.41 17.11 -4.41
CA MET A 111 -8.15 16.04 -3.43
C MET A 111 -7.83 16.58 -2.03
N ASN A 112 -8.09 17.87 -1.76
CA ASN A 112 -7.83 18.52 -0.48
C ASN A 112 -6.39 18.37 0.03
N ARG A 113 -5.40 18.39 -0.89
CA ARG A 113 -3.98 18.30 -0.52
C ARG A 113 -3.47 19.69 -0.10
N ARG A 114 -2.60 19.70 0.93
CA ARG A 114 -2.00 20.93 1.48
C ARG A 114 -0.79 21.40 0.68
N HIS A 115 -0.13 20.48 -0.02
CA HIS A 115 1.04 20.76 -0.85
C HIS A 115 0.65 21.07 -2.29
N GLY A 116 1.49 21.82 -2.99
CA GLY A 116 1.44 22.03 -4.44
C GLY A 116 2.42 21.11 -5.19
N ALA A 117 2.34 21.16 -6.52
CA ALA A 117 3.21 20.34 -7.39
C ALA A 117 4.71 20.61 -7.16
N ASP A 118 5.09 21.89 -7.01
CA ASP A 118 6.49 22.26 -6.74
C ASP A 118 6.93 21.88 -5.33
N ASP A 119 6.02 21.81 -4.36
CA ASP A 119 6.29 21.32 -3.02
C ASP A 119 6.66 19.83 -3.05
N ALA A 120 5.94 19.03 -3.84
CA ALA A 120 6.25 17.60 -4.02
C ALA A 120 7.65 17.40 -4.62
N VAL A 121 8.02 18.21 -5.63
CA VAL A 121 9.36 18.17 -6.23
C VAL A 121 10.44 18.56 -5.21
N ARG A 122 10.21 19.61 -4.41
CA ARG A 122 11.16 20.05 -3.38
C ARG A 122 11.33 18.98 -2.30
N ALA A 123 10.22 18.41 -1.81
CA ALA A 123 10.25 17.36 -0.81
C ALA A 123 11.01 16.12 -1.32
N PHE A 124 10.78 15.71 -2.57
CA PHE A 124 11.50 14.60 -3.17
C PHE A 124 13.02 14.85 -3.22
N ARG A 125 13.43 16.05 -3.63
CA ARG A 125 14.86 16.43 -3.66
C ARG A 125 15.49 16.44 -2.26
N MET A 126 14.78 16.97 -1.26
CA MET A 126 15.24 16.92 0.13
C MET A 126 15.44 15.48 0.63
N LEU A 127 14.54 14.54 0.28
CA LEU A 127 14.72 13.13 0.58
C LEU A 127 15.97 12.55 -0.08
N ARG A 128 16.23 12.88 -1.35
CA ARG A 128 17.45 12.49 -2.07
C ARG A 128 18.72 13.04 -1.40
N GLU A 129 18.73 14.32 -1.07
CA GLU A 129 19.85 15.00 -0.39
C GLU A 129 20.10 14.40 1.00
N ALA A 130 19.05 13.97 1.70
CA ALA A 130 19.15 13.23 2.96
C ALA A 130 19.65 11.78 2.79
N GLY A 131 19.87 11.31 1.55
CA GLY A 131 20.45 10.00 1.24
C GLY A 131 19.45 8.85 1.13
N PHE A 132 18.14 9.12 0.95
CA PHE A 132 17.18 8.07 0.63
C PHE A 132 17.34 7.64 -0.84
N GLY A 133 17.72 6.37 -1.05
CA GLY A 133 17.91 5.75 -2.36
C GLY A 133 16.76 4.83 -2.80
N ASN A 134 15.70 4.70 -1.98
CA ASN A 134 14.49 3.96 -2.32
C ASN A 134 13.27 4.84 -1.95
N ILE A 135 12.75 5.54 -2.94
CA ILE A 135 11.61 6.45 -2.79
C ILE A 135 10.50 6.00 -3.73
N SER A 136 9.34 5.70 -3.16
CA SER A 136 8.08 5.54 -3.87
C SER A 136 7.35 6.86 -3.93
N ILE A 137 6.68 7.14 -5.04
CA ILE A 137 5.68 8.20 -5.14
C ILE A 137 4.32 7.59 -5.47
N ASP A 138 3.27 8.12 -4.86
CA ASP A 138 1.91 7.69 -5.12
C ASP A 138 1.24 8.71 -6.04
N LEU A 139 0.59 8.24 -7.10
CA LEU A 139 -0.14 9.02 -8.09
C LEU A 139 -1.59 8.56 -8.17
N ILE A 140 -2.50 9.48 -8.53
CA ILE A 140 -3.91 9.18 -8.74
C ILE A 140 -4.30 9.60 -10.16
N TYR A 141 -4.83 8.65 -10.93
CA TYR A 141 -5.40 8.89 -12.26
C TYR A 141 -6.94 8.78 -12.24
N GLY A 142 -7.60 9.09 -13.34
CA GLY A 142 -9.06 9.09 -13.39
C GLY A 142 -9.71 10.12 -12.47
N THR A 143 -9.08 11.28 -12.30
CA THR A 143 -9.46 12.24 -11.25
C THR A 143 -10.76 13.00 -11.49
N GLY A 144 -11.42 12.85 -12.64
CA GLY A 144 -12.71 13.50 -12.92
C GLY A 144 -12.63 15.03 -13.02
N GLU A 145 -13.75 15.69 -12.87
CA GLU A 145 -13.90 17.14 -13.08
C GLU A 145 -14.72 17.81 -11.98
N ILE A 146 -14.32 19.04 -11.57
CA ILE A 146 -15.23 19.93 -10.84
C ILE A 146 -16.18 20.57 -11.84
N CYS A 147 -17.49 20.53 -11.56
CA CYS A 147 -18.48 21.16 -12.41
C CYS A 147 -18.24 22.67 -12.54
N GLY A 148 -17.99 23.13 -13.76
CA GLY A 148 -17.66 24.52 -14.06
C GLY A 148 -16.17 24.81 -14.25
N GLU A 149 -15.28 23.84 -13.97
CA GLU A 149 -13.85 23.93 -14.27
C GLU A 149 -13.53 22.89 -15.37
N PRO A 150 -13.21 23.30 -16.60
CA PRO A 150 -12.95 22.33 -17.68
C PRO A 150 -11.69 21.54 -17.37
N SER A 151 -11.77 20.22 -17.64
CA SER A 151 -10.60 19.35 -17.71
C SER A 151 -9.62 19.92 -18.74
N ARG A 152 -8.36 20.02 -18.39
CA ARG A 152 -7.32 20.44 -19.33
C ARG A 152 -6.75 19.18 -19.98
N PRO A 153 -6.83 19.03 -21.31
CA PRO A 153 -6.17 17.93 -22.00
C PRO A 153 -4.67 17.86 -21.64
N GLY A 154 -4.14 16.67 -21.45
CA GLY A 154 -2.70 16.49 -21.18
C GLY A 154 -2.26 16.69 -19.74
N GLN A 155 -3.17 16.84 -18.78
CA GLN A 155 -2.80 16.99 -17.37
C GLN A 155 -2.16 15.73 -16.79
N TRP A 156 -2.69 14.56 -17.15
CA TRP A 156 -2.13 13.28 -16.69
C TRP A 156 -0.76 13.04 -17.31
N GLU A 157 -0.61 13.29 -18.62
CA GLU A 157 0.66 13.21 -19.32
C GLU A 157 1.72 14.09 -18.65
N ALA A 158 1.38 15.36 -18.37
CA ALA A 158 2.30 16.28 -17.71
C ALA A 158 2.68 15.81 -16.29
N SER A 159 1.75 15.21 -15.55
CA SER A 159 2.03 14.63 -14.23
C SER A 159 2.98 13.43 -14.34
N LEU A 160 2.80 12.56 -15.34
CA LEU A 160 3.72 11.45 -15.59
C LEU A 160 5.10 11.93 -16.01
N ASP A 161 5.20 12.96 -16.86
CA ASP A 161 6.48 13.54 -17.25
C ASP A 161 7.25 14.06 -16.02
N ARG A 162 6.59 14.80 -15.14
CA ARG A 162 7.19 15.29 -13.89
C ARG A 162 7.62 14.14 -12.97
N ALA A 163 6.80 13.09 -12.84
CA ALA A 163 7.14 11.90 -12.07
C ALA A 163 8.40 11.22 -12.62
N LEU A 164 8.47 11.03 -13.93
CA LEU A 164 9.60 10.39 -14.60
C LEU A 164 10.87 11.23 -14.57
N GLU A 165 10.78 12.58 -14.62
CA GLU A 165 11.92 13.48 -14.42
C GLU A 165 12.57 13.31 -13.04
N LEU A 166 11.80 13.04 -12.00
CA LEU A 166 12.29 12.78 -10.64
C LEU A 166 12.97 11.42 -10.50
N ARG A 167 12.63 10.46 -11.38
CA ARG A 167 13.16 9.09 -11.37
C ARG A 167 13.08 8.42 -9.98
N PRO A 168 11.89 8.30 -9.39
CA PRO A 168 11.73 7.50 -8.19
C PRO A 168 12.03 6.03 -8.50
N GLU A 169 12.41 5.24 -7.51
CA GLU A 169 12.63 3.80 -7.68
C GLU A 169 11.33 3.02 -7.84
N HIS A 170 10.23 3.61 -7.36
CA HIS A 170 8.93 2.96 -7.32
C HIS A 170 7.82 3.99 -7.55
N ILE A 171 6.76 3.58 -8.23
CA ILE A 171 5.56 4.39 -8.47
C ILE A 171 4.33 3.53 -8.16
N SER A 172 3.50 4.02 -7.22
CA SER A 172 2.15 3.51 -7.01
C SER A 172 1.18 4.39 -7.78
N ALA A 173 0.28 3.81 -8.56
CA ALA A 173 -0.71 4.57 -9.31
C ALA A 173 -2.11 3.96 -9.10
N TYR A 174 -3.00 4.76 -8.56
CA TYR A 174 -4.35 4.34 -8.19
C TYR A 174 -5.39 5.08 -9.04
N GLN A 175 -6.45 4.38 -9.43
CA GLN A 175 -7.62 5.07 -9.94
C GLN A 175 -8.31 5.80 -8.79
N LEU A 176 -8.80 7.01 -9.02
CA LEU A 176 -9.57 7.73 -8.03
C LEU A 176 -10.82 6.94 -7.65
N SER A 177 -10.98 6.65 -6.36
CA SER A 177 -12.20 6.11 -5.77
C SER A 177 -12.91 7.16 -4.92
N LEU A 178 -14.23 7.07 -4.86
CA LEU A 178 -15.04 7.91 -3.98
C LEU A 178 -15.24 7.16 -2.66
N GLU A 179 -14.41 7.47 -1.69
CA GLU A 179 -14.51 6.86 -0.37
C GLU A 179 -15.69 7.45 0.41
N PRO A 180 -16.45 6.62 1.15
CA PRO A 180 -17.52 7.08 2.02
C PRO A 180 -17.06 8.20 2.97
N ASP A 181 -17.93 9.19 3.19
CA ASP A 181 -17.68 10.36 4.04
C ASP A 181 -16.56 11.31 3.57
N SER A 182 -15.95 11.04 2.42
CA SER A 182 -14.92 11.91 1.84
C SER A 182 -15.49 13.24 1.36
N ILE A 183 -14.61 14.24 1.19
CA ILE A 183 -15.01 15.55 0.60
C ILE A 183 -15.47 15.35 -0.84
N LEU A 184 -14.82 14.47 -1.61
CA LEU A 184 -15.17 14.19 -3.00
C LEU A 184 -16.55 13.52 -3.13
N GLU A 185 -16.88 12.60 -2.24
CA GLU A 185 -18.22 12.00 -2.20
C GLU A 185 -19.30 13.04 -1.94
N LYS A 186 -19.07 13.97 -0.98
CA LYS A 186 -20.00 15.07 -0.73
C LYS A 186 -20.16 16.00 -1.93
N LEU A 187 -19.06 16.35 -2.61
CA LEU A 187 -19.10 17.15 -3.84
C LEU A 187 -19.83 16.42 -4.97
N TYR A 188 -19.68 15.10 -5.07
CA TYR A 188 -20.41 14.27 -6.02
C TYR A 188 -21.92 14.24 -5.72
N ALA A 189 -22.30 14.02 -4.46
CA ALA A 189 -23.70 14.04 -4.03
C ALA A 189 -24.36 15.41 -4.28
N ASP A 190 -23.61 16.51 -4.14
CA ASP A 190 -24.05 17.89 -4.42
C ASP A 190 -24.07 18.21 -5.94
N GLY A 191 -23.69 17.31 -6.82
CA GLY A 191 -23.58 17.55 -8.26
C GLY A 191 -22.47 18.53 -8.65
N ARG A 192 -21.49 18.76 -7.78
CA ARG A 192 -20.36 19.68 -7.96
C ARG A 192 -19.08 19.00 -8.45
N PHE A 193 -19.06 17.69 -8.42
CA PHE A 193 -17.98 16.86 -8.93
C PHE A 193 -18.55 15.76 -9.81
N ARG A 194 -17.86 15.45 -10.90
CA ARG A 194 -18.17 14.32 -11.79
C ARG A 194 -16.92 13.42 -11.90
N PRO A 195 -17.01 12.15 -11.53
CA PRO A 195 -15.94 11.18 -11.78
C PRO A 195 -15.56 11.11 -13.26
N ALA A 196 -14.34 10.70 -13.54
CA ALA A 196 -13.97 10.40 -14.93
C ALA A 196 -14.76 9.20 -15.46
N ASP A 197 -15.11 9.26 -16.74
CA ASP A 197 -15.74 8.13 -17.44
C ASP A 197 -14.72 6.97 -17.56
N ASP A 198 -15.22 5.73 -17.61
CA ASP A 198 -14.38 4.52 -17.70
C ASP A 198 -13.39 4.57 -18.86
N GLU A 199 -13.84 5.11 -20.03
CA GLU A 199 -12.97 5.28 -21.20
C GLU A 199 -11.77 6.21 -20.93
N VAL A 200 -11.96 7.25 -20.09
CA VAL A 200 -10.87 8.14 -19.66
C VAL A 200 -9.92 7.39 -18.77
N CYS A 201 -10.46 6.65 -17.78
CA CYS A 201 -9.66 5.86 -16.85
C CYS A 201 -8.81 4.81 -17.57
N VAL A 202 -9.39 4.10 -18.54
CA VAL A 202 -8.67 3.12 -19.39
C VAL A 202 -7.54 3.79 -20.18
N ARG A 203 -7.82 4.91 -20.85
CA ARG A 203 -6.78 5.64 -21.62
C ARG A 203 -5.65 6.13 -20.74
N GLU A 204 -5.95 6.67 -19.55
CA GLU A 204 -4.94 7.16 -18.61
C GLU A 204 -4.10 6.00 -18.04
N TRP A 205 -4.73 4.84 -17.79
CA TRP A 205 -4.03 3.63 -17.34
C TRP A 205 -3.13 3.04 -18.45
N GLU A 206 -3.61 2.97 -19.68
CA GLU A 206 -2.81 2.49 -20.83
C GLU A 206 -1.59 3.40 -21.07
N LEU A 207 -1.79 4.72 -20.95
CA LEU A 207 -0.69 5.69 -21.04
C LEU A 207 0.32 5.47 -19.93
N LEU A 208 -0.14 5.31 -18.69
CA LEU A 208 0.70 5.01 -17.52
C LEU A 208 1.57 3.77 -17.79
N CYS A 209 0.95 2.63 -18.14
CA CYS A 209 1.66 1.39 -18.38
C CYS A 209 2.72 1.54 -19.46
N ARG A 210 2.37 2.16 -20.60
CA ARG A 210 3.31 2.38 -21.69
C ARG A 210 4.49 3.27 -21.29
N ARG A 211 4.23 4.43 -20.65
CA ARG A 211 5.26 5.40 -20.27
C ARG A 211 6.23 4.83 -19.22
N LEU A 212 5.70 4.04 -18.28
CA LEU A 212 6.54 3.41 -17.25
C LEU A 212 7.37 2.26 -17.83
N ASP A 213 6.83 1.46 -18.73
CA ASP A 213 7.57 0.42 -19.45
C ASP A 213 8.70 1.02 -20.29
N GLU A 214 8.43 2.07 -21.07
CA GLU A 214 9.42 2.83 -21.86
C GLU A 214 10.53 3.43 -20.96
N ALA A 215 10.22 3.77 -19.70
CA ALA A 215 11.18 4.28 -18.72
C ALA A 215 11.90 3.18 -17.92
N GLY A 216 11.62 1.90 -18.18
CA GLY A 216 12.27 0.74 -17.59
C GLY A 216 11.69 0.28 -16.25
N TYR A 217 10.48 0.70 -15.91
CA TYR A 217 9.76 0.20 -14.74
C TYR A 217 9.03 -1.10 -15.08
N MET A 218 9.08 -2.05 -14.17
CA MET A 218 8.30 -3.29 -14.25
C MET A 218 6.95 -3.10 -13.56
N HIS A 219 5.88 -3.44 -14.25
CA HIS A 219 4.54 -3.55 -13.66
C HIS A 219 4.44 -4.89 -12.92
N TYR A 220 4.78 -4.91 -11.63
CA TYR A 220 4.93 -6.15 -10.88
C TYR A 220 3.66 -6.60 -10.13
N GLU A 221 2.73 -5.67 -9.87
CA GLU A 221 1.40 -5.97 -9.36
C GLU A 221 0.42 -4.87 -9.75
N ILE A 222 -0.87 -5.03 -9.46
CA ILE A 222 -1.99 -4.30 -10.05
C ILE A 222 -1.84 -2.77 -10.11
N SER A 223 -1.28 -2.16 -9.07
CA SER A 223 -1.15 -0.69 -8.94
C SER A 223 0.28 -0.19 -8.86
N ASN A 224 1.25 -1.10 -8.81
CA ASN A 224 2.63 -0.75 -8.48
C ASN A 224 3.63 -1.10 -9.59
N PHE A 225 4.52 -0.15 -9.81
CA PHE A 225 5.59 -0.21 -10.80
C PHE A 225 6.92 0.09 -10.11
N ALA A 226 7.97 -0.65 -10.46
CA ALA A 226 9.27 -0.47 -9.84
C ALA A 226 10.40 -0.63 -10.86
N LEU A 227 11.51 0.08 -10.66
CA LEU A 227 12.77 -0.28 -11.29
C LEU A 227 13.21 -1.66 -10.79
N PRO A 228 13.95 -2.45 -11.60
CA PRO A 228 14.38 -3.79 -11.21
C PRO A 228 15.07 -3.81 -9.83
N GLY A 229 14.56 -4.64 -8.91
CA GLY A 229 15.10 -4.77 -7.55
C GLY A 229 14.57 -3.75 -6.53
N TYR A 230 13.55 -2.94 -6.89
CA TYR A 230 12.91 -1.97 -6.02
C TYR A 230 11.42 -2.25 -5.79
N GLU A 231 10.97 -3.46 -6.13
CA GLU A 231 9.62 -3.92 -5.79
C GLU A 231 9.43 -3.87 -4.26
N ALA A 232 8.29 -3.35 -3.80
CA ALA A 232 8.02 -3.25 -2.37
C ALA A 232 7.96 -4.65 -1.74
N VAL A 233 8.93 -4.98 -0.88
CA VAL A 233 9.04 -6.30 -0.27
C VAL A 233 7.89 -6.56 0.68
N HIS A 234 7.53 -5.56 1.50
CA HIS A 234 6.44 -5.64 2.45
C HIS A 234 5.09 -5.89 1.74
N ASN A 235 4.76 -5.10 0.71
CA ASN A 235 3.52 -5.28 -0.05
C ASN A 235 3.51 -6.63 -0.79
N SER A 236 4.65 -7.03 -1.33
CA SER A 236 4.79 -8.34 -1.99
C SER A 236 4.55 -9.52 -1.06
N ALA A 237 4.76 -9.36 0.26
CA ALA A 237 4.45 -10.38 1.25
C ALA A 237 2.93 -10.60 1.39
N TYR A 238 2.13 -9.55 1.33
CA TYR A 238 0.66 -9.68 1.33
C TYR A 238 0.17 -10.47 0.12
N TRP A 239 0.69 -10.17 -1.07
CA TRP A 239 0.34 -10.89 -2.31
C TRP A 239 0.71 -12.37 -2.28
N ARG A 240 1.65 -12.78 -1.41
CA ARG A 240 2.08 -14.16 -1.21
C ARG A 240 1.40 -14.84 -0.02
N HIS A 241 0.46 -14.16 0.62
CA HIS A 241 -0.25 -14.67 1.79
C HIS A 241 0.67 -14.98 2.99
N ASN A 242 1.77 -14.23 3.13
CA ASN A 242 2.66 -14.38 4.27
C ASN A 242 2.01 -13.86 5.56
N PRO A 243 2.25 -14.49 6.73
CA PRO A 243 1.81 -13.95 8.01
C PRO A 243 2.36 -12.56 8.27
N TYR A 244 1.54 -11.71 8.87
CA TYR A 244 1.94 -10.36 9.28
C TYR A 244 1.20 -9.94 10.55
N LEU A 245 1.82 -9.06 11.32
CA LEU A 245 1.26 -8.44 12.50
C LEU A 245 0.96 -6.97 12.23
N GLY A 246 -0.32 -6.61 12.19
CA GLY A 246 -0.78 -5.23 12.18
C GLY A 246 -1.00 -4.73 13.60
N LEU A 247 -0.47 -3.55 13.90
CA LEU A 247 -0.57 -2.86 15.17
C LEU A 247 -1.22 -1.49 14.97
N GLY A 248 -2.09 -1.09 15.88
CA GLY A 248 -2.78 0.19 15.80
C GLY A 248 -4.27 0.09 15.42
N PRO A 249 -5.01 1.21 15.42
CA PRO A 249 -6.43 1.26 15.04
C PRO A 249 -6.64 0.73 13.62
N ALA A 250 -7.71 -0.02 13.41
CA ALA A 250 -8.08 -0.66 12.14
C ALA A 250 -7.03 -1.63 11.56
N ALA A 251 -5.91 -1.86 12.24
CA ALA A 251 -4.88 -2.74 11.73
C ALA A 251 -5.35 -4.20 11.68
N HIS A 252 -5.11 -4.84 10.55
CA HIS A 252 -5.36 -6.27 10.33
C HIS A 252 -4.10 -7.08 10.57
N SER A 253 -4.27 -8.35 10.92
CA SER A 253 -3.18 -9.32 11.03
C SER A 253 -3.58 -10.63 10.41
N LEU A 254 -2.61 -11.35 9.87
CA LEU A 254 -2.77 -12.72 9.38
C LEU A 254 -1.78 -13.62 10.09
N SER A 255 -2.25 -14.67 10.70
CA SER A 255 -1.41 -15.61 11.45
C SER A 255 -1.73 -17.06 11.11
N LEU A 256 -0.70 -17.92 11.18
CA LEU A 256 -0.83 -19.37 11.06
C LEU A 256 -0.55 -19.99 12.42
N GLY A 257 -1.54 -20.72 12.97
CA GLY A 257 -1.38 -21.46 14.21
C GLY A 257 -0.50 -22.70 14.04
N ARG A 258 0.04 -23.24 15.13
CA ARG A 258 0.79 -24.51 15.14
C ARG A 258 -0.06 -25.71 14.71
N ASP A 259 -1.37 -25.59 14.84
CA ASP A 259 -2.37 -26.56 14.38
C ASP A 259 -2.66 -26.50 12.87
N GLY A 260 -1.98 -25.59 12.14
CA GLY A 260 -2.18 -25.35 10.71
C GLY A 260 -3.38 -24.47 10.37
N VAL A 261 -4.05 -23.91 11.36
CA VAL A 261 -5.23 -23.06 11.14
C VAL A 261 -4.81 -21.62 10.89
N TRP A 262 -5.26 -21.05 9.77
CA TRP A 262 -5.09 -19.65 9.46
C TRP A 262 -6.15 -18.80 10.15
N LYS A 263 -5.70 -17.69 10.72
CA LYS A 263 -6.54 -16.74 11.43
C LYS A 263 -6.27 -15.32 10.93
N ARG A 264 -7.31 -14.61 10.54
CA ARG A 264 -7.29 -13.16 10.33
C ARG A 264 -7.88 -12.48 11.55
N SER A 265 -7.29 -11.37 11.98
CA SER A 265 -7.80 -10.57 13.09
C SER A 265 -7.64 -9.09 12.80
N TRP A 266 -8.46 -8.25 13.43
CA TRP A 266 -8.39 -6.80 13.25
C TRP A 266 -8.71 -6.06 14.53
N ASN A 267 -8.14 -4.87 14.64
CA ASN A 267 -8.35 -3.94 15.73
C ASN A 267 -9.56 -3.03 15.46
N PRO A 268 -10.22 -2.48 16.51
CA PRO A 268 -11.25 -1.46 16.33
C PRO A 268 -10.69 -0.26 15.56
N ALA A 269 -11.50 0.30 14.65
CA ALA A 269 -11.09 1.45 13.84
C ALA A 269 -11.07 2.77 14.63
N ASP A 270 -11.94 2.88 15.66
CA ASP A 270 -11.99 4.08 16.51
C ASP A 270 -10.73 4.19 17.38
N LEU A 271 -10.04 5.34 17.27
CA LEU A 271 -8.79 5.60 17.98
C LEU A 271 -8.96 5.56 19.51
N GLN A 272 -10.06 6.09 20.04
CA GLN A 272 -10.26 6.11 21.49
C GLN A 272 -10.56 4.71 22.00
N ALA A 273 -11.41 3.95 21.30
CA ALA A 273 -11.69 2.56 21.62
C ALA A 273 -10.42 1.69 21.60
N TYR A 274 -9.53 1.94 20.64
CA TYR A 274 -8.23 1.28 20.56
C TYR A 274 -7.34 1.63 21.78
N ILE A 275 -7.20 2.91 22.13
CA ILE A 275 -6.41 3.36 23.29
C ILE A 275 -6.96 2.77 24.59
N ASP A 276 -8.27 2.76 24.75
CA ASP A 276 -8.94 2.22 25.94
C ASP A 276 -8.75 0.69 26.05
N ASN A 277 -8.83 -0.03 24.93
CA ASN A 277 -8.61 -1.48 24.88
C ASN A 277 -7.17 -1.87 25.31
N TRP A 278 -6.20 -1.02 25.01
CA TRP A 278 -4.79 -1.21 25.35
C TRP A 278 -4.32 -0.27 26.48
N GLY A 279 -5.24 0.18 27.35
CA GLY A 279 -4.95 1.03 28.51
C GLY A 279 -4.05 0.33 29.54
N PRO A 280 -3.46 1.07 30.50
CA PRO A 280 -2.55 0.51 31.50
C PRO A 280 -3.24 -0.53 32.41
N ASP A 281 -4.50 -0.33 32.71
CA ASP A 281 -5.31 -1.20 33.60
C ASP A 281 -6.36 -2.01 32.80
N ALA A 282 -6.27 -1.98 31.45
CA ALA A 282 -7.21 -2.69 30.61
C ALA A 282 -6.97 -4.20 30.66
N CYS A 283 -8.06 -4.97 30.68
CA CYS A 283 -8.05 -6.37 30.24
C CYS A 283 -8.38 -6.36 28.74
N PRO A 284 -7.38 -6.44 27.83
CA PRO A 284 -7.65 -6.29 26.42
C PRO A 284 -8.69 -7.30 25.95
N LYS A 285 -9.73 -6.81 25.28
CA LYS A 285 -10.65 -7.70 24.58
C LYS A 285 -9.90 -8.38 23.46
N ALA A 286 -10.20 -9.64 23.24
CA ALA A 286 -9.69 -10.33 22.05
C ALA A 286 -10.05 -9.52 20.81
N ALA A 287 -9.08 -9.36 19.90
CA ALA A 287 -9.34 -8.79 18.59
C ALA A 287 -10.46 -9.58 17.89
N GLU A 288 -11.30 -8.88 17.14
CA GLU A 288 -12.21 -9.58 16.25
C GLU A 288 -11.41 -10.44 15.30
N CYS A 289 -11.87 -11.67 15.06
CA CYS A 289 -11.13 -12.59 14.22
C CYS A 289 -12.05 -13.54 13.47
N GLU A 290 -11.53 -14.08 12.37
CA GLU A 290 -12.11 -15.17 11.61
C GLU A 290 -11.06 -16.27 11.41
N LEU A 291 -11.52 -17.53 11.40
CA LEU A 291 -10.70 -18.66 11.00
C LEU A 291 -10.94 -18.92 9.52
N LEU A 292 -9.87 -19.02 8.75
CA LEU A 292 -9.97 -19.21 7.30
C LEU A 292 -10.08 -20.69 6.98
N SER A 293 -11.10 -21.07 6.21
CA SER A 293 -11.25 -22.40 5.66
C SER A 293 -10.26 -22.64 4.49
N GLU A 294 -10.01 -23.89 4.13
CA GLU A 294 -9.20 -24.25 2.96
C GLU A 294 -9.74 -23.63 1.66
N GLU A 295 -11.07 -23.55 1.53
CA GLU A 295 -11.71 -22.93 0.38
C GLU A 295 -11.44 -21.42 0.32
N GLN A 296 -11.55 -20.70 1.45
CA GLN A 296 -11.23 -19.28 1.53
C GLN A 296 -9.75 -19.04 1.22
N LEU A 297 -8.84 -19.84 1.75
CA LEU A 297 -7.40 -19.77 1.48
C LEU A 297 -7.09 -19.98 -0.02
N ARG A 298 -7.76 -20.96 -0.65
CA ARG A 298 -7.63 -21.19 -2.09
C ARG A 298 -8.11 -19.98 -2.90
N MET A 299 -9.30 -19.47 -2.58
CA MET A 299 -9.89 -18.31 -3.26
C MET A 299 -8.99 -17.07 -3.09
N GLU A 300 -8.51 -16.79 -1.89
CA GLU A 300 -7.59 -15.69 -1.62
C GLU A 300 -6.26 -15.85 -2.36
N SER A 301 -5.69 -17.04 -2.39
CA SER A 301 -4.46 -17.30 -3.13
C SER A 301 -4.61 -17.02 -4.63
N ILE A 302 -5.76 -17.38 -5.21
CA ILE A 302 -6.08 -17.05 -6.60
C ILE A 302 -6.24 -15.53 -6.76
N MET A 303 -7.04 -14.90 -5.91
CA MET A 303 -7.33 -13.47 -5.97
C MET A 303 -6.07 -12.61 -5.83
N LEU A 304 -5.23 -12.92 -4.85
CA LEU A 304 -4.00 -12.18 -4.58
C LEU A 304 -2.95 -12.44 -5.67
N GLY A 305 -2.72 -13.70 -6.01
CA GLY A 305 -1.69 -14.07 -6.97
C GLY A 305 -1.95 -13.58 -8.38
N LEU A 306 -3.20 -13.60 -8.86
CA LEU A 306 -3.56 -13.11 -10.19
C LEU A 306 -3.44 -11.58 -10.36
N ARG A 307 -3.41 -10.83 -9.26
CA ARG A 307 -3.11 -9.39 -9.27
C ARG A 307 -1.62 -9.07 -9.40
N THR A 308 -0.77 -10.08 -9.49
CA THR A 308 0.68 -9.92 -9.62
C THR A 308 1.21 -10.46 -10.93
N SER A 309 2.35 -9.96 -11.40
CA SER A 309 3.08 -10.49 -12.56
C SER A 309 3.55 -11.94 -12.35
N ARG A 310 3.67 -12.41 -11.11
CA ARG A 310 4.04 -13.78 -10.75
C ARG A 310 2.90 -14.77 -11.04
N GLY A 311 1.63 -14.36 -10.88
CA GLY A 311 0.47 -15.21 -11.06
C GLY A 311 0.37 -16.34 -10.04
N VAL A 312 -0.42 -17.35 -10.36
CA VAL A 312 -0.71 -18.54 -9.53
C VAL A 312 -0.31 -19.83 -10.23
N GLU A 313 -0.21 -20.92 -9.49
CA GLU A 313 -0.09 -22.27 -10.06
C GLU A 313 -1.35 -22.62 -10.84
N ALA A 314 -1.21 -23.13 -12.06
CA ALA A 314 -2.35 -23.50 -12.91
C ALA A 314 -3.29 -24.51 -12.24
N ALA A 315 -2.75 -25.38 -11.37
CA ALA A 315 -3.51 -26.38 -10.62
C ALA A 315 -4.50 -25.80 -9.62
N LEU A 316 -4.35 -24.53 -9.22
CA LEU A 316 -5.30 -23.85 -8.32
C LEU A 316 -6.61 -23.47 -9.03
N LEU A 317 -6.58 -23.37 -10.37
CA LEU A 317 -7.74 -22.99 -11.17
C LEU A 317 -8.51 -24.22 -11.64
N GLY A 318 -9.84 -24.09 -11.73
CA GLY A 318 -10.67 -25.11 -12.39
C GLY A 318 -10.31 -25.21 -13.87
N ARG A 319 -10.25 -26.43 -14.40
CA ARG A 319 -9.83 -26.69 -15.78
C ARG A 319 -10.61 -25.89 -16.81
N GLU A 320 -11.94 -25.88 -16.69
CA GLU A 320 -12.82 -25.18 -17.65
C GLU A 320 -12.63 -23.65 -17.59
N ALA A 321 -12.46 -23.10 -16.37
CA ALA A 321 -12.21 -21.68 -16.14
C ALA A 321 -10.85 -21.26 -16.73
N LEU A 322 -9.82 -22.07 -16.54
CA LEU A 322 -8.49 -21.84 -17.11
C LEU A 322 -8.52 -21.90 -18.65
N GLU A 323 -9.12 -22.94 -19.26
CA GLU A 323 -9.22 -23.10 -20.72
C GLU A 323 -9.97 -21.91 -21.34
N ARG A 324 -11.07 -21.46 -20.73
CA ARG A 324 -11.83 -20.28 -21.15
C ARG A 324 -10.99 -18.99 -21.05
N GLY A 325 -10.37 -18.74 -19.91
CA GLY A 325 -9.55 -17.53 -19.71
C GLY A 325 -8.36 -17.44 -20.67
N LEU A 326 -7.76 -18.56 -21.04
CA LEU A 326 -6.71 -18.64 -22.06
C LEU A 326 -7.27 -18.38 -23.48
N ALA A 327 -8.42 -18.97 -23.81
CA ALA A 327 -9.08 -18.77 -25.11
C ALA A 327 -9.53 -17.33 -25.34
N ASP A 328 -10.01 -16.66 -24.28
CA ASP A 328 -10.46 -15.27 -24.33
C ASP A 328 -9.28 -14.27 -24.30
N GLY A 329 -8.04 -14.74 -24.16
CA GLY A 329 -6.86 -13.89 -24.05
C GLY A 329 -6.78 -13.09 -22.73
N ASN A 330 -7.55 -13.47 -21.72
CA ASN A 330 -7.53 -12.86 -20.41
C ASN A 330 -6.36 -13.38 -19.55
N LEU A 331 -5.94 -14.62 -19.79
CA LEU A 331 -4.88 -15.29 -19.05
C LEU A 331 -3.71 -15.66 -19.97
N ILE A 332 -2.52 -15.74 -19.37
CA ILE A 332 -1.30 -16.27 -19.98
C ILE A 332 -0.80 -17.38 -19.07
N CYS A 333 -0.43 -18.54 -19.65
CA CYS A 333 0.16 -19.65 -18.92
C CYS A 333 1.60 -19.88 -19.38
N GLU A 334 2.56 -19.76 -18.47
CA GLU A 334 3.97 -19.95 -18.73
C GLU A 334 4.60 -20.77 -17.57
N GLY A 335 5.33 -21.82 -17.88
CA GLY A 335 6.02 -22.64 -16.88
C GLY A 335 5.11 -23.23 -15.79
N GLY A 336 3.84 -23.53 -16.11
CA GLY A 336 2.85 -24.04 -15.15
C GLY A 336 2.23 -22.98 -14.23
N ARG A 337 2.57 -21.72 -14.43
CA ARG A 337 1.96 -20.58 -13.73
C ARG A 337 1.05 -19.80 -14.67
N VAL A 338 -0.01 -19.27 -14.10
CA VAL A 338 -1.04 -18.50 -14.79
C VAL A 338 -1.11 -17.11 -14.21
N ARG A 339 -1.11 -16.12 -15.07
CA ARG A 339 -1.30 -14.70 -14.71
C ARG A 339 -2.30 -14.03 -15.63
N ILE A 340 -2.86 -12.93 -15.21
CA ILE A 340 -3.67 -12.08 -16.09
C ILE A 340 -2.76 -11.47 -17.16
N ALA A 341 -3.25 -11.42 -18.40
CA ALA A 341 -2.51 -10.75 -19.47
C ALA A 341 -2.31 -9.26 -19.12
N PRO A 342 -1.11 -8.66 -19.28
CA PRO A 342 -0.85 -7.28 -18.88
C PRO A 342 -1.87 -6.27 -19.43
N SER A 343 -2.35 -6.44 -20.66
CA SER A 343 -3.38 -5.61 -21.27
C SER A 343 -4.79 -5.77 -20.63
N ARG A 344 -4.97 -6.73 -19.72
CA ARG A 344 -6.23 -7.04 -19.07
C ARG A 344 -6.23 -6.74 -17.56
N LEU A 345 -5.14 -6.25 -17.01
CA LEU A 345 -5.03 -5.95 -15.57
C LEU A 345 -6.05 -4.88 -15.12
N PHE A 346 -6.40 -3.93 -15.98
CA PHE A 346 -7.42 -2.93 -15.65
C PHE A 346 -8.78 -3.53 -15.28
N VAL A 347 -9.12 -4.67 -15.88
CA VAL A 347 -10.39 -5.40 -15.63
C VAL A 347 -10.16 -6.67 -14.80
N SER A 348 -9.08 -6.75 -14.05
CA SER A 348 -8.66 -7.93 -13.29
C SER A 348 -9.74 -8.46 -12.35
N ASP A 349 -10.49 -7.57 -11.67
CA ASP A 349 -11.49 -7.98 -10.69
C ASP A 349 -12.63 -8.79 -11.35
N SER A 350 -13.10 -8.39 -12.52
CA SER A 350 -14.11 -9.15 -13.26
C SER A 350 -13.57 -10.49 -13.78
N ILE A 351 -12.31 -10.52 -14.21
CA ILE A 351 -11.65 -11.76 -14.63
C ILE A 351 -11.52 -12.70 -13.43
N ILE A 352 -10.98 -12.24 -12.31
CA ILE A 352 -10.81 -13.03 -11.09
C ILE A 352 -12.16 -13.59 -10.61
N ALA A 353 -13.21 -12.76 -10.56
CA ALA A 353 -14.54 -13.18 -10.16
C ALA A 353 -15.13 -14.31 -11.05
N SER A 354 -14.66 -14.43 -12.29
CA SER A 354 -15.08 -15.50 -13.20
C SER A 354 -14.30 -16.82 -13.04
N LEU A 355 -13.25 -16.80 -12.22
CA LEU A 355 -12.32 -17.93 -12.03
C LEU A 355 -12.45 -18.61 -10.66
N VAL A 356 -13.13 -17.99 -9.70
CA VAL A 356 -13.31 -18.46 -8.32
C VAL A 356 -14.72 -18.96 -8.04
#